data_c34583d8393fb8aab3408510bb672f0c
#
_entry.id   c34583d8393fb8aab3408510bb672f0c
#
_cell.length_a   1.000
_cell.length_b   1.000
_cell.length_c   1.000
_cell.angle_alpha   90.00
_cell.angle_beta   90.00
_cell.angle_gamma   90.00
#
_symmetry.space_group_name_H-M   'P 1'
#
loop_
_entity.id
_entity.type
_entity.pdbx_description
1 polymer ?
#
loop_
_entity_poly.entity_id
_entity_poly.type
_entity_poly.pdbx_seq_one_letter_code
_entity_poly.pdbx_strand_id
1 'polypeptide(L)'
;AAAPTLRPVSTPAPRYPAEALRSGTSGEVLVEITVGTDGSVVSARVLRATSGRTFDREALNAVKRWRFEPVNAPVTTRRTLVFAPGG
;
A
#
# COMPACT_ATOMS: atom_id res chain seq x y z
N ALA A 1 23.62 7.18 -7.56
CA ALA A 1 23.21 5.86 -8.00
C ALA A 1 21.71 5.75 -8.02
N ALA A 2 21.18 5.01 -8.98
CA ALA A 2 19.74 4.82 -9.08
C ALA A 2 19.25 3.95 -7.92
N ALA A 3 18.07 4.27 -7.39
CA ALA A 3 17.44 3.42 -6.39
C ALA A 3 17.09 2.05 -7.00
N PRO A 4 17.14 0.98 -6.20
CA PRO A 4 16.75 -0.33 -6.70
C PRO A 4 15.31 -0.30 -7.22
N THR A 5 15.10 -0.94 -8.36
CA THR A 5 13.76 -1.04 -8.94
C THR A 5 13.04 -2.25 -8.36
N LEU A 6 11.88 -2.01 -7.75
CA LEU A 6 11.03 -3.08 -7.27
C LEU A 6 10.12 -3.53 -8.40
N ARG A 7 10.11 -4.83 -8.68
CA ARG A 7 9.24 -5.42 -9.71
C ARG A 7 8.08 -6.13 -9.02
N PRO A 8 6.87 -5.63 -9.16
CA PRO A 8 5.72 -6.26 -8.51
C PRO A 8 5.40 -7.60 -9.13
N VAL A 9 5.18 -8.60 -8.28
CA VAL A 9 4.68 -9.91 -8.68
C VAL A 9 3.18 -9.97 -8.45
N SER A 10 2.74 -9.48 -7.29
CA SER A 10 1.33 -9.44 -6.93
C SER A 10 1.10 -8.22 -6.04
N THR A 11 0.20 -7.34 -6.47
CA THR A 11 -0.14 -6.14 -5.71
C THR A 11 -1.67 -6.00 -5.65
N PRO A 12 -2.33 -6.87 -4.84
CA PRO A 12 -3.79 -6.81 -4.77
C PRO A 12 -4.27 -5.44 -4.30
N ALA A 13 -5.37 -4.99 -4.90
CA ALA A 13 -5.97 -3.72 -4.54
C ALA A 13 -6.52 -3.78 -3.12
N PRO A 14 -6.51 -2.66 -2.38
CA PRO A 14 -7.10 -2.62 -1.05
C PRO A 14 -8.62 -2.78 -1.12
N ARG A 15 -9.17 -3.38 -0.08
CA ARG A 15 -10.61 -3.53 0.05
C ARG A 15 -11.22 -2.17 0.41
N TYR A 16 -12.32 -1.82 -0.24
CA TYR A 16 -13.00 -0.57 0.06
C TYR A 16 -13.86 -0.75 1.32
N PRO A 17 -13.68 0.09 2.35
CA PRO A 17 -14.52 -0.01 3.55
C PRO A 17 -15.99 0.20 3.21
N ALA A 18 -16.86 -0.66 3.72
CA ALA A 18 -18.28 -0.62 3.39
C ALA A 18 -18.93 0.73 3.74
N GLU A 19 -18.59 1.30 4.88
CA GLU A 19 -19.11 2.60 5.29
C GLU A 19 -18.71 3.71 4.34
N ALA A 20 -17.46 3.71 3.93
CA ALA A 20 -16.95 4.72 2.99
C ALA A 20 -17.59 4.55 1.62
N LEU A 21 -17.83 3.31 1.20
CA LEU A 21 -18.49 3.04 -0.07
C LEU A 21 -19.91 3.57 -0.06
N ARG A 22 -20.63 3.35 1.04
CA ARG A 22 -22.02 3.83 1.19
C ARG A 22 -22.13 5.36 1.19
N SER A 23 -21.19 6.02 1.83
CA SER A 23 -21.19 7.49 1.93
C SER A 23 -20.53 8.16 0.73
N GLY A 24 -19.93 7.38 -0.17
CA GLY A 24 -19.19 7.93 -1.31
C GLY A 24 -17.90 8.63 -0.91
N THR A 25 -17.35 8.29 0.24
CA THR A 25 -16.12 8.90 0.72
C THR A 25 -14.93 8.39 -0.08
N SER A 26 -14.10 9.31 -0.55
CA SER A 26 -12.85 8.98 -1.24
C SER A 26 -11.66 9.45 -0.41
N GLY A 27 -10.47 8.99 -0.76
CA GLY A 27 -9.26 9.42 -0.07
C GLY A 27 -8.03 8.78 -0.64
N GLU A 28 -6.90 9.24 -0.13
CA GLU A 28 -5.60 8.70 -0.49
C GLU A 28 -4.82 8.38 0.77
N VAL A 29 -4.04 7.30 0.72
CA VAL A 29 -3.19 6.89 1.83
C VAL A 29 -1.77 6.71 1.31
N LEU A 30 -0.84 7.48 1.87
CA LEU A 30 0.58 7.32 1.57
C LEU A 30 1.17 6.34 2.57
N VAL A 31 1.66 5.23 2.07
CA VAL A 31 2.21 4.14 2.89
C VAL A 31 3.69 3.97 2.59
N GLU A 32 4.49 3.80 3.63
CA GLU A 32 5.89 3.43 3.50
C GLU A 32 6.01 1.94 3.75
N ILE A 33 6.57 1.21 2.79
CA ILE A 33 6.75 -0.24 2.90
C ILE A 33 8.22 -0.59 2.81
N THR A 34 8.62 -1.62 3.53
CA THR A 34 9.95 -2.21 3.41
C THR A 34 9.79 -3.61 2.84
N VAL A 35 10.43 -3.86 1.70
CA VAL A 35 10.39 -5.15 1.02
C VAL A 35 11.66 -5.91 1.39
N GLY A 36 11.49 -7.11 1.91
CA GLY A 36 12.61 -7.96 2.28
C GLY A 36 13.24 -8.65 1.08
N THR A 37 14.35 -9.36 1.32
CA THR A 37 15.11 -10.00 0.25
C THR A 37 14.35 -11.08 -0.50
N ASP A 38 13.33 -11.66 0.12
CA ASP A 38 12.47 -12.65 -0.53
C ASP A 38 11.32 -12.02 -1.33
N GLY A 39 11.24 -10.69 -1.36
CA GLY A 39 10.19 -9.97 -2.07
C GLY A 39 8.91 -9.73 -1.28
N SER A 40 8.85 -10.20 -0.04
CA SER A 40 7.68 -9.97 0.80
C SER A 40 7.77 -8.62 1.52
N VAL A 41 6.62 -8.04 1.85
CA VAL A 41 6.56 -6.81 2.64
C VAL A 41 6.76 -7.18 4.11
N VAL A 42 7.88 -6.76 4.68
CA VAL A 42 8.23 -7.07 6.07
C VAL A 42 7.81 -5.97 7.04
N SER A 43 7.51 -4.79 6.53
CA SER A 43 7.09 -3.65 7.35
C SER A 43 6.26 -2.70 6.52
N ALA A 44 5.24 -2.10 7.13
CA ALA A 44 4.40 -1.12 6.47
C ALA A 44 3.84 -0.14 7.50
N ARG A 45 3.79 1.13 7.14
CA ARG A 45 3.20 2.16 8.00
C ARG A 45 2.58 3.26 7.16
N VAL A 46 1.56 3.89 7.70
CA VAL A 46 0.91 5.03 7.06
C VAL A 46 1.66 6.30 7.41
N LEU A 47 2.06 7.06 6.38
CA LEU A 47 2.73 8.35 6.57
C LEU A 47 1.74 9.49 6.51
N ARG A 48 0.71 9.37 5.67
CA ARG A 48 -0.29 10.41 5.46
C ARG A 48 -1.59 9.79 4.96
N ALA A 49 -2.71 10.37 5.36
CA ALA A 49 -4.02 9.98 4.86
C ALA A 49 -4.91 11.23 4.75
N THR A 50 -5.65 11.34 3.64
CA THR A 50 -6.49 12.53 3.39
C THR A 50 -7.85 12.45 4.07
N SER A 51 -8.32 11.23 4.38
CA SER A 51 -9.63 11.03 5.02
C SER A 51 -9.49 10.47 6.44
N GLY A 52 -8.55 11.00 7.19
CA GLY A 52 -8.29 10.52 8.55
C GLY A 52 -7.90 9.06 8.52
N ARG A 53 -8.47 8.26 9.42
CA ARG A 53 -8.14 6.86 9.54
C ARG A 53 -9.08 5.92 8.79
N THR A 54 -9.98 6.47 8.00
CA THR A 54 -11.00 5.69 7.30
C THR A 54 -10.42 4.54 6.48
N PHE A 55 -9.33 4.81 5.75
CA PHE A 55 -8.74 3.83 4.83
C PHE A 55 -7.45 3.19 5.32
N ASP A 56 -6.93 3.63 6.47
CA ASP A 56 -5.61 3.18 6.96
C ASP A 56 -5.53 1.67 7.10
N ARG A 57 -6.51 1.06 7.74
CA ARG A 57 -6.51 -0.39 7.98
C ARG A 57 -6.51 -1.17 6.68
N GLU A 58 -7.37 -0.79 5.74
CA GLU A 58 -7.47 -1.50 4.47
C GLU A 58 -6.22 -1.30 3.62
N ALA A 59 -5.65 -0.10 3.64
CA ALA A 59 -4.40 0.17 2.94
C ALA A 59 -3.26 -0.70 3.48
N LEU A 60 -3.11 -0.77 4.80
CA LEU A 60 -2.09 -1.60 5.42
C LEU A 60 -2.31 -3.08 5.15
N ASN A 61 -3.55 -3.55 5.24
CA ASN A 61 -3.88 -4.94 4.95
C ASN A 61 -3.53 -5.32 3.51
N ALA A 62 -3.76 -4.41 2.58
CA ALA A 62 -3.45 -4.66 1.18
C ALA A 62 -1.94 -4.74 0.94
N VAL A 63 -1.18 -3.74 1.41
CA VAL A 63 0.26 -3.71 1.14
C VAL A 63 1.00 -4.85 1.83
N LYS A 64 0.51 -5.35 2.95
CA LYS A 64 1.10 -6.50 3.61
C LYS A 64 1.02 -7.77 2.78
N ARG A 65 0.09 -7.85 1.85
CA ARG A 65 -0.09 -8.97 0.94
C ARG A 65 0.67 -8.81 -0.35
N TRP A 66 1.25 -7.64 -0.58
CA TRP A 66 2.00 -7.39 -1.79
C TRP A 66 3.24 -8.26 -1.85
N ARG A 67 3.59 -8.67 -3.05
CA ARG A 67 4.78 -9.47 -3.31
C ARG A 67 5.55 -8.86 -4.46
N PHE A 68 6.84 -8.85 -4.33
CA PHE A 68 7.76 -8.33 -5.34
C PHE A 68 8.77 -9.41 -5.68
N GLU A 69 9.50 -9.21 -6.76
CA GLU A 69 10.61 -10.10 -7.07
C GLU A 69 11.69 -9.96 -6.00
N PRO A 70 12.45 -11.04 -5.72
CA PRO A 70 13.51 -10.98 -4.73
C PRO A 70 14.51 -9.86 -5.01
N VAL A 71 15.04 -9.27 -3.95
CA VAL A 71 16.00 -8.18 -4.02
C VAL A 71 17.25 -8.56 -3.22
N ASN A 72 18.38 -7.91 -3.53
CA ASN A 72 19.65 -8.23 -2.87
C ASN A 72 19.73 -7.74 -1.44
N ALA A 73 19.00 -6.69 -1.13
CA ALA A 73 18.94 -6.10 0.19
C ALA A 73 17.55 -5.51 0.40
N PRO A 74 17.10 -5.36 1.66
CA PRO A 74 15.79 -4.75 1.91
C PRO A 74 15.67 -3.37 1.28
N VAL A 75 14.50 -3.08 0.69
CA VAL A 75 14.22 -1.81 0.03
C VAL A 75 13.03 -1.16 0.69
N THR A 76 13.19 0.09 1.11
CA THR A 76 12.09 0.89 1.65
C THR A 76 11.62 1.86 0.57
N THR A 77 10.33 1.87 0.31
CA THR A 77 9.74 2.74 -0.69
C THR A 77 8.38 3.24 -0.22
N ARG A 78 7.85 4.21 -0.93
CA ARG A 78 6.53 4.79 -0.61
C ARG A 78 5.57 4.55 -1.76
N ARG A 79 4.32 4.29 -1.40
CA ARG A 79 3.25 4.09 -2.38
C ARG A 79 2.00 4.82 -1.92
N THR A 80 1.33 5.45 -2.86
CA THR A 80 0.05 6.10 -2.60
C THR A 80 -1.06 5.19 -3.08
N LEU A 81 -1.99 4.87 -2.18
CA LEU A 81 -3.18 4.10 -2.53
C LEU A 81 -4.36 5.06 -2.62
N VAL A 82 -5.07 5.00 -3.75
CA VAL A 82 -6.21 5.87 -4.00
C VAL A 82 -7.50 5.07 -3.82
N PHE A 83 -8.39 5.59 -3.00
CA PHE A 83 -9.72 5.02 -2.77
C PHE A 83 -10.74 5.94 -3.41
N ALA A 84 -11.34 5.51 -4.51
CA ALA A 84 -12.33 6.31 -5.22
C ALA A 84 -13.57 5.45 -5.51
N PRO A 85 -14.76 5.88 -5.04
CA PRO A 85 -15.99 5.12 -5.28
C PRO A 85 -16.33 5.12 -6.78
N GLY A 86 -16.85 4.00 -7.26
CA GLY A 86 -17.32 3.88 -8.64
C GLY A 86 -16.24 3.88 -9.69
N GLY A 87 -15.00 3.81 -9.28
CA GLY A 87 -13.87 3.80 -10.19
C GLY A 87 -13.47 2.42 -10.64
#